data_4afc5592f7751b151b7a7ebd5453b9cd
#
_entry.id   4afc5592f7751b151b7a7ebd5453b9cd
#
_cell.length_a   1.000
_cell.length_b   1.000
_cell.length_c   1.000
_cell.angle_alpha   90.00
_cell.angle_beta   90.00
_cell.angle_gamma   90.00
#
_symmetry.space_group_name_H-M   'P 1'
#
loop_
_entity.id
_entity.type
_entity.pdbx_description
1 polymer ?
#
loop_
_entity_poly.entity_id
_entity_poly.type
_entity_poly.pdbx_seq_one_letter_code
_entity_poly.pdbx_strand_id
1 'polypeptide(L)'
;MSRIADINLKEEGHQRIEWVAQHMPVLNAIGDRFEKEKPFKGLKIALSIHLEAKTAWLVKTLARGGAEMHVSGSNAFSTQDSVCAALVDDGITVNAIHGSDPELTVELWKETVSCHPDIVIDDGSDLINLLLHDCKEYADRCMGGCEETTSGVQRLYGWERSGELAFPCMAVNDACCKHYFDNTYGTGQSVWDAIMRTTNLQMNGKTVVVAGYGYCGKGIAAIARGLNAQVIVTEVDPIKSILAVMDGYRAMSMNEAAKLGDVFITATSCCDVIRPEHFAVMKDGAIVANAGHFNIEIDVEGLEKMAVSKKEMRKNLYGYRLPDGRLICTMADAAIVNIAAADGHPVEIMDMSFAMQAIAAEYILKNHKNLENKVYNIPEEQDRYVAELKLKAFGGSFDTLSDKQKAYLAGH
;
A
#
# COMPACT_ATOMS: atom_id res chain seq x y z
N MET A 1 -3.43 -20.78 17.33
CA MET A 1 -3.75 -21.76 16.25
C MET A 1 -4.14 -20.95 15.05
N SER A 2 -3.67 -21.30 13.85
CA SER A 2 -3.98 -20.51 12.64
C SER A 2 -5.45 -20.64 12.23
N ARG A 3 -6.01 -19.56 11.65
CA ARG A 3 -7.38 -19.50 11.14
C ARG A 3 -7.36 -19.05 9.68
N ILE A 4 -7.37 -20.02 8.77
CA ILE A 4 -7.28 -19.84 7.31
C ILE A 4 -8.42 -20.58 6.60
N ALA A 5 -8.66 -20.30 5.33
CA ALA A 5 -9.72 -20.90 4.53
C ALA A 5 -9.47 -22.39 4.24
N ASP A 6 -8.34 -22.75 3.64
CA ASP A 6 -8.03 -24.14 3.24
C ASP A 6 -6.51 -24.37 3.17
N ILE A 7 -6.02 -25.31 3.97
CA ILE A 7 -4.59 -25.70 3.99
C ILE A 7 -4.16 -26.45 2.71
N ASN A 8 -5.10 -27.05 1.98
CA ASN A 8 -4.78 -27.82 0.77
C ASN A 8 -4.29 -26.94 -0.39
N LEU A 9 -4.44 -25.61 -0.29
CA LEU A 9 -3.96 -24.64 -1.28
C LEU A 9 -2.45 -24.35 -1.17
N LYS A 10 -1.73 -24.95 -0.24
CA LYS A 10 -0.34 -24.63 0.09
C LYS A 10 0.64 -24.74 -1.08
N GLU A 11 0.48 -25.74 -1.95
CA GLU A 11 1.39 -25.95 -3.07
C GLU A 11 1.36 -24.75 -4.07
N GLU A 12 0.17 -24.22 -4.36
CA GLU A 12 0.02 -23.01 -5.17
C GLU A 12 0.65 -21.80 -4.45
N GLY A 13 0.47 -21.70 -3.14
CA GLY A 13 1.06 -20.64 -2.33
C GLY A 13 2.58 -20.68 -2.35
N HIS A 14 3.19 -21.85 -2.17
CA HIS A 14 4.64 -22.02 -2.25
C HIS A 14 5.20 -21.63 -3.62
N GLN A 15 4.54 -22.03 -4.72
CA GLN A 15 4.94 -21.63 -6.09
C GLN A 15 4.92 -20.10 -6.27
N ARG A 16 3.88 -19.42 -5.75
CA ARG A 16 3.78 -17.96 -5.81
C ARG A 16 4.89 -17.29 -5.00
N ILE A 17 5.17 -17.77 -3.79
CA ILE A 17 6.23 -17.24 -2.92
C ILE A 17 7.61 -17.49 -3.53
N GLU A 18 7.86 -18.66 -4.12
CA GLU A 18 9.12 -18.98 -4.78
C GLU A 18 9.39 -18.03 -5.97
N TRP A 19 8.36 -17.72 -6.76
CA TRP A 19 8.48 -16.76 -7.85
C TRP A 19 8.92 -15.39 -7.37
N VAL A 20 8.27 -14.82 -6.36
CA VAL A 20 8.60 -13.48 -5.86
C VAL A 20 9.97 -13.45 -5.20
N ALA A 21 10.37 -14.51 -4.49
CA ALA A 21 11.67 -14.62 -3.84
C ALA A 21 12.84 -14.43 -4.82
N GLN A 22 12.70 -14.89 -6.05
CA GLN A 22 13.72 -14.74 -7.09
C GLN A 22 13.90 -13.29 -7.55
N HIS A 23 12.89 -12.44 -7.35
CA HIS A 23 12.85 -11.05 -7.81
C HIS A 23 12.98 -10.02 -6.69
N MET A 24 13.37 -10.45 -5.47
CA MET A 24 13.54 -9.58 -4.30
C MET A 24 14.99 -9.62 -3.75
N PRO A 25 15.99 -9.18 -4.54
CA PRO A 25 17.41 -9.33 -4.19
C PRO A 25 17.81 -8.53 -2.95
N VAL A 26 17.18 -7.38 -2.67
CA VAL A 26 17.48 -6.57 -1.49
C VAL A 26 17.00 -7.28 -0.23
N LEU A 27 15.76 -7.73 -0.25
CA LEU A 27 15.17 -8.46 0.87
C LEU A 27 15.88 -9.80 1.10
N ASN A 28 16.37 -10.45 0.01
CA ASN A 28 17.20 -11.66 0.10
C ASN A 28 18.53 -11.36 0.83
N ALA A 29 19.23 -10.28 0.47
CA ALA A 29 20.49 -9.91 1.12
C ALA A 29 20.30 -9.60 2.62
N ILE A 30 19.19 -8.94 2.98
CA ILE A 30 18.81 -8.70 4.38
C ILE A 30 18.48 -10.02 5.08
N GLY A 31 17.73 -10.90 4.44
CA GLY A 31 17.38 -12.21 4.97
C GLY A 31 18.60 -13.10 5.24
N ASP A 32 19.62 -13.08 4.36
CA ASP A 32 20.87 -13.81 4.53
C ASP A 32 21.69 -13.26 5.73
N ARG A 33 21.63 -11.95 5.97
CA ARG A 33 22.21 -11.32 7.16
C ARG A 33 21.45 -11.73 8.42
N PHE A 34 20.11 -11.61 8.40
CA PHE A 34 19.26 -11.97 9.53
C PHE A 34 19.35 -13.45 9.91
N GLU A 35 19.51 -14.33 8.92
CA GLU A 35 19.70 -15.76 9.19
C GLU A 35 20.96 -16.07 10.00
N LYS A 36 22.04 -15.32 9.76
CA LYS A 36 23.31 -15.44 10.49
C LYS A 36 23.26 -14.78 11.86
N GLU A 37 22.68 -13.59 11.93
CA GLU A 37 22.68 -12.75 13.15
C GLU A 37 21.56 -13.08 14.12
N LYS A 38 20.45 -13.63 13.63
CA LYS A 38 19.23 -13.94 14.40
C LYS A 38 18.74 -12.78 15.28
N PRO A 39 18.59 -11.55 14.75
CA PRO A 39 18.29 -10.37 15.55
C PRO A 39 16.95 -10.50 16.31
N PHE A 40 15.97 -11.18 15.75
CA PHE A 40 14.63 -11.31 16.34
C PHE A 40 14.43 -12.59 17.16
N LYS A 41 15.49 -13.29 17.53
CA LYS A 41 15.39 -14.55 18.27
C LYS A 41 14.61 -14.37 19.58
N GLY A 42 13.51 -15.09 19.72
CA GLY A 42 12.65 -15.08 20.90
C GLY A 42 11.67 -13.92 20.98
N LEU A 43 11.55 -13.14 19.91
CA LEU A 43 10.59 -12.05 19.78
C LEU A 43 9.39 -12.47 18.94
N LYS A 44 8.23 -11.92 19.28
CA LYS A 44 6.98 -12.07 18.55
C LYS A 44 6.72 -10.82 17.70
N ILE A 45 6.48 -11.04 16.42
CA ILE A 45 6.13 -9.96 15.49
C ILE A 45 4.74 -10.20 14.96
N ALA A 46 3.81 -9.26 15.22
CA ALA A 46 2.52 -9.22 14.56
C ALA A 46 2.62 -8.42 13.28
N LEU A 47 2.06 -8.94 12.18
CA LEU A 47 2.08 -8.28 10.88
C LEU A 47 0.70 -8.29 10.25
N SER A 48 0.25 -7.13 9.77
CA SER A 48 -0.94 -6.96 8.93
C SER A 48 -0.62 -6.05 7.76
N ILE A 49 -0.35 -6.63 6.61
CA ILE A 49 -0.21 -5.97 5.31
C ILE A 49 -1.08 -6.75 4.33
N HIS A 50 -1.29 -6.27 3.10
CA HIS A 50 -1.94 -7.06 2.06
C HIS A 50 -1.30 -8.44 1.95
N LEU A 51 -2.00 -9.51 2.40
CA LEU A 51 -1.41 -10.84 2.55
C LEU A 51 -1.40 -11.60 1.22
N GLU A 52 -0.32 -11.36 0.47
CA GLU A 52 -0.03 -11.98 -0.80
C GLU A 52 1.45 -12.43 -0.86
N ALA A 53 1.92 -12.98 -1.98
CA ALA A 53 3.22 -13.66 -2.05
C ALA A 53 4.43 -12.78 -1.66
N LYS A 54 4.42 -11.48 -2.00
CA LYS A 54 5.52 -10.55 -1.65
C LYS A 54 5.57 -10.29 -0.15
N THR A 55 4.42 -10.11 0.48
CA THR A 55 4.29 -9.98 1.94
C THR A 55 4.74 -11.27 2.64
N ALA A 56 4.37 -12.43 2.10
CA ALA A 56 4.84 -13.71 2.65
C ALA A 56 6.36 -13.82 2.63
N TRP A 57 7.03 -13.24 1.63
CA TRP A 57 8.50 -13.24 1.58
C TRP A 57 9.12 -12.34 2.65
N LEU A 58 8.52 -11.18 2.96
CA LEU A 58 8.89 -10.37 4.14
C LEU A 58 8.72 -11.19 5.44
N VAL A 59 7.57 -11.84 5.62
CA VAL A 59 7.30 -12.68 6.80
C VAL A 59 8.36 -13.76 6.96
N LYS A 60 8.70 -14.48 5.88
CA LYS A 60 9.75 -15.52 5.88
C LYS A 60 11.14 -14.92 6.18
N THR A 61 11.42 -13.71 5.71
CA THR A 61 12.69 -13.00 5.98
C THR A 61 12.83 -12.67 7.47
N LEU A 62 11.77 -12.19 8.12
CA LEU A 62 11.77 -11.94 9.56
C LEU A 62 11.85 -13.24 10.38
N ALA A 63 11.13 -14.29 9.95
CA ALA A 63 11.22 -15.62 10.55
C ALA A 63 12.64 -16.22 10.43
N ARG A 64 13.32 -16.04 9.29
CA ARG A 64 14.74 -16.39 9.13
C ARG A 64 15.62 -15.64 10.14
N GLY A 65 15.24 -14.43 10.53
CA GLY A 65 15.85 -13.66 11.61
C GLY A 65 15.55 -14.15 13.02
N GLY A 66 14.74 -15.20 13.17
CA GLY A 66 14.40 -15.82 14.45
C GLY A 66 13.09 -15.31 15.07
N ALA A 67 12.31 -14.47 14.37
CA ALA A 67 11.01 -14.02 14.86
C ALA A 67 9.97 -15.13 14.87
N GLU A 68 9.13 -15.17 15.91
CA GLU A 68 7.85 -15.88 15.92
C GLU A 68 6.81 -14.96 15.26
N MET A 69 6.37 -15.34 14.05
CA MET A 69 5.50 -14.50 13.24
C MET A 69 4.01 -14.83 13.47
N HIS A 70 3.22 -13.79 13.71
CA HIS A 70 1.76 -13.83 13.76
C HIS A 70 1.21 -12.88 12.69
N VAL A 71 0.50 -13.43 11.70
CA VAL A 71 0.22 -12.72 10.46
C VAL A 71 -1.27 -12.64 10.19
N SER A 72 -1.72 -11.47 9.75
CA SER A 72 -3.06 -11.22 9.23
C SER A 72 -2.99 -10.46 7.90
N GLY A 73 -4.13 -10.30 7.24
CA GLY A 73 -4.25 -9.40 6.07
C GLY A 73 -4.87 -8.07 6.47
N SER A 74 -4.32 -6.96 5.98
CA SER A 74 -4.90 -5.62 6.18
C SER A 74 -6.21 -5.42 5.40
N ASN A 75 -6.43 -6.22 4.35
CA ASN A 75 -7.63 -6.16 3.53
C ASN A 75 -8.07 -7.56 3.10
N ALA A 76 -9.32 -7.92 3.39
CA ALA A 76 -9.87 -9.23 3.10
C ALA A 76 -9.86 -9.57 1.58
N PHE A 77 -10.09 -8.59 0.71
CA PHE A 77 -10.14 -8.84 -0.74
C PHE A 77 -8.76 -8.97 -1.39
N SER A 78 -7.70 -8.51 -0.73
CA SER A 78 -6.31 -8.69 -1.18
C SER A 78 -5.65 -9.94 -0.62
N THR A 79 -6.23 -10.54 0.41
CA THR A 79 -5.74 -11.78 1.03
C THR A 79 -5.77 -12.92 0.01
N GLN A 80 -4.67 -13.68 -0.09
CA GLN A 80 -4.56 -14.86 -0.96
C GLN A 80 -4.53 -16.12 -0.11
N ASP A 81 -5.61 -16.90 -0.13
CA ASP A 81 -5.75 -18.10 0.72
C ASP A 81 -4.65 -19.15 0.47
N SER A 82 -4.16 -19.27 -0.77
CA SER A 82 -3.04 -20.18 -1.08
C SER A 82 -1.74 -19.72 -0.38
N VAL A 83 -1.49 -18.42 -0.30
CA VAL A 83 -0.33 -17.86 0.42
C VAL A 83 -0.48 -18.06 1.92
N CYS A 84 -1.69 -17.87 2.47
CA CYS A 84 -1.98 -18.17 3.88
C CYS A 84 -1.67 -19.63 4.21
N ALA A 85 -2.10 -20.56 3.35
CA ALA A 85 -1.86 -21.97 3.51
C ALA A 85 -0.36 -22.33 3.48
N ALA A 86 0.42 -21.74 2.56
CA ALA A 86 1.86 -21.95 2.47
C ALA A 86 2.60 -21.45 3.72
N LEU A 87 2.23 -20.29 4.25
CA LEU A 87 2.82 -19.77 5.49
C LEU A 87 2.52 -20.66 6.70
N VAL A 88 1.30 -21.19 6.79
CA VAL A 88 0.94 -22.16 7.86
C VAL A 88 1.74 -23.47 7.73
N ASP A 89 1.95 -23.95 6.51
CA ASP A 89 2.79 -25.13 6.24
C ASP A 89 4.26 -24.90 6.66
N ASP A 90 4.75 -23.68 6.54
CA ASP A 90 6.07 -23.24 7.05
C ASP A 90 6.11 -23.03 8.59
N GLY A 91 5.02 -23.28 9.31
CA GLY A 91 4.94 -23.15 10.77
C GLY A 91 4.66 -21.74 11.29
N ILE A 92 4.22 -20.83 10.44
CA ILE A 92 3.85 -19.46 10.79
C ILE A 92 2.37 -19.42 11.23
N THR A 93 2.06 -18.64 12.26
CA THR A 93 0.67 -18.43 12.68
C THR A 93 0.01 -17.40 11.76
N VAL A 94 -1.07 -17.80 11.08
CA VAL A 94 -1.81 -16.95 10.13
C VAL A 94 -3.29 -16.92 10.50
N ASN A 95 -3.85 -15.71 10.61
CA ASN A 95 -5.27 -15.46 10.83
C ASN A 95 -5.78 -14.54 9.71
N ALA A 96 -6.10 -15.13 8.56
CA ALA A 96 -6.54 -14.41 7.38
C ALA A 96 -7.36 -15.31 6.45
N ILE A 97 -8.46 -14.77 5.91
CA ILE A 97 -9.38 -15.46 5.00
C ILE A 97 -9.79 -14.48 3.90
N HIS A 98 -9.66 -14.87 2.63
CA HIS A 98 -10.12 -14.07 1.50
C HIS A 98 -11.63 -13.81 1.57
N GLY A 99 -12.03 -12.56 1.39
CA GLY A 99 -13.46 -12.19 1.36
C GLY A 99 -14.16 -12.26 2.72
N SER A 100 -13.42 -12.31 3.85
CA SER A 100 -14.02 -12.21 5.18
C SER A 100 -14.84 -10.93 5.31
N ASP A 101 -15.98 -11.00 5.98
CA ASP A 101 -16.78 -9.83 6.32
C ASP A 101 -16.03 -8.94 7.36
N PRO A 102 -16.48 -7.69 7.57
CA PRO A 102 -15.81 -6.77 8.47
C PRO A 102 -15.70 -7.28 9.93
N GLU A 103 -16.72 -7.97 10.43
CA GLU A 103 -16.74 -8.48 11.81
C GLU A 103 -15.70 -9.59 11.97
N LEU A 104 -15.69 -10.55 11.06
CA LEU A 104 -14.70 -11.63 11.03
C LEU A 104 -13.27 -11.08 10.83
N THR A 105 -13.09 -10.08 9.97
CA THR A 105 -11.78 -9.45 9.76
C THR A 105 -11.22 -8.86 11.05
N VAL A 106 -12.04 -8.14 11.83
CA VAL A 106 -11.63 -7.61 13.13
C VAL A 106 -11.32 -8.72 14.13
N GLU A 107 -12.07 -9.84 14.14
CA GLU A 107 -11.76 -11.00 14.98
C GLU A 107 -10.38 -11.59 14.63
N LEU A 108 -10.07 -11.75 13.34
CA LEU A 108 -8.78 -12.28 12.87
C LEU A 108 -7.61 -11.36 13.28
N TRP A 109 -7.80 -10.04 13.24
CA TRP A 109 -6.81 -9.08 13.74
C TRP A 109 -6.62 -9.20 15.27
N LYS A 110 -7.71 -9.33 16.05
CA LYS A 110 -7.64 -9.55 17.50
C LYS A 110 -6.91 -10.85 17.86
N GLU A 111 -7.17 -11.93 17.13
CA GLU A 111 -6.44 -13.19 17.28
C GLU A 111 -4.95 -13.02 16.97
N THR A 112 -4.59 -12.19 15.98
CA THR A 112 -3.21 -11.93 15.61
C THR A 112 -2.46 -11.16 16.70
N VAL A 113 -3.04 -10.12 17.29
CA VAL A 113 -2.38 -9.35 18.37
C VAL A 113 -2.43 -10.05 19.72
N SER A 114 -3.26 -11.09 19.91
CA SER A 114 -3.35 -11.87 21.15
C SER A 114 -2.06 -12.64 21.51
N CYS A 115 -1.10 -12.66 20.58
CA CYS A 115 0.24 -13.20 20.85
C CYS A 115 1.07 -12.34 21.81
N HIS A 116 0.64 -11.11 22.17
CA HIS A 116 1.43 -10.10 22.88
C HIS A 116 2.70 -9.75 22.09
N PRO A 117 2.58 -9.04 20.97
CA PRO A 117 3.70 -8.78 20.08
C PRO A 117 4.75 -7.87 20.70
N ASP A 118 6.02 -8.17 20.43
CA ASP A 118 7.14 -7.28 20.75
C ASP A 118 7.29 -6.16 19.71
N ILE A 119 6.92 -6.41 18.45
CA ILE A 119 6.92 -5.45 17.34
C ILE A 119 5.67 -5.65 16.50
N VAL A 120 5.12 -4.55 15.98
CA VAL A 120 3.99 -4.57 15.03
C VAL A 120 4.42 -3.99 13.70
N ILE A 121 4.07 -4.67 12.60
CA ILE A 121 4.18 -4.16 11.23
C ILE A 121 2.77 -4.05 10.68
N ASP A 122 2.35 -2.86 10.28
CA ASP A 122 0.95 -2.55 9.98
C ASP A 122 0.81 -1.77 8.66
N ASP A 123 -0.38 -1.86 8.07
CA ASP A 123 -0.76 -1.17 6.85
C ASP A 123 -2.18 -0.61 7.01
N GLY A 124 -2.25 0.65 7.39
CA GLY A 124 -3.45 1.36 7.79
C GLY A 124 -3.59 1.55 9.31
N SER A 125 -2.64 1.05 10.09
CA SER A 125 -2.59 1.15 11.57
C SER A 125 -3.77 0.48 12.28
N ASP A 126 -4.30 -0.62 11.76
CA ASP A 126 -5.46 -1.30 12.36
C ASP A 126 -5.04 -2.22 13.53
N LEU A 127 -3.93 -2.96 13.43
CA LEU A 127 -3.38 -3.70 14.57
C LEU A 127 -2.91 -2.75 15.68
N ILE A 128 -2.25 -1.64 15.29
CA ILE A 128 -1.82 -0.60 16.23
C ILE A 128 -3.03 -0.01 16.93
N ASN A 129 -4.11 0.30 16.21
CA ASN A 129 -5.36 0.78 16.79
C ASN A 129 -5.92 -0.18 17.85
N LEU A 130 -5.93 -1.48 17.56
CA LEU A 130 -6.37 -2.48 18.53
C LEU A 130 -5.51 -2.46 19.80
N LEU A 131 -4.19 -2.38 19.65
CA LEU A 131 -3.25 -2.33 20.78
C LEU A 131 -3.32 -1.03 21.58
N LEU A 132 -3.76 0.08 20.97
CA LEU A 132 -3.96 1.35 21.65
C LEU A 132 -5.33 1.43 22.37
N HIS A 133 -6.35 0.70 21.92
CA HIS A 133 -7.73 0.85 22.35
C HIS A 133 -8.35 -0.46 22.86
N ASP A 134 -8.80 -1.35 21.97
CA ASP A 134 -9.65 -2.50 22.30
C ASP A 134 -8.88 -3.66 22.94
N CYS A 135 -7.57 -3.78 22.69
CA CYS A 135 -6.71 -4.90 23.10
C CYS A 135 -5.46 -4.39 23.84
N LYS A 136 -5.59 -3.35 24.66
CA LYS A 136 -4.45 -2.72 25.37
C LYS A 136 -3.63 -3.68 26.21
N GLU A 137 -4.28 -4.72 26.75
CA GLU A 137 -3.63 -5.77 27.54
C GLU A 137 -2.59 -6.56 26.74
N TYR A 138 -2.67 -6.58 25.39
CA TYR A 138 -1.72 -7.27 24.55
C TYR A 138 -0.52 -6.41 24.14
N ALA A 139 -0.54 -5.10 24.47
CA ALA A 139 0.55 -4.16 24.19
C ALA A 139 1.65 -4.13 25.27
N ASP A 140 1.54 -4.96 26.32
CA ASP A 140 2.41 -4.97 27.49
C ASP A 140 3.91 -5.14 27.19
N ARG A 141 4.23 -5.75 26.05
CA ARG A 141 5.60 -6.04 25.58
C ARG A 141 5.98 -5.23 24.33
N CYS A 142 5.05 -4.45 23.76
CA CYS A 142 5.26 -3.80 22.47
C CYS A 142 6.36 -2.73 22.55
N MET A 143 7.45 -2.98 21.85
CA MET A 143 8.60 -2.07 21.70
C MET A 143 8.37 -0.98 20.66
N GLY A 144 7.46 -1.22 19.69
CA GLY A 144 7.10 -0.24 18.67
C GLY A 144 6.40 -0.81 17.44
N GLY A 145 5.95 0.10 16.57
CA GLY A 145 5.25 -0.20 15.31
C GLY A 145 5.97 0.32 14.07
N CYS A 146 5.70 -0.30 12.92
CA CYS A 146 6.16 0.13 11.59
C CYS A 146 4.95 0.26 10.68
N GLU A 147 4.72 1.43 10.08
CA GLU A 147 3.55 1.71 9.26
C GLU A 147 3.91 1.85 7.78
N GLU A 148 3.19 1.08 6.94
CA GLU A 148 3.42 0.94 5.51
C GLU A 148 2.78 2.06 4.68
N THR A 149 1.64 2.63 5.11
CA THR A 149 0.81 3.46 4.24
C THR A 149 0.54 4.86 4.75
N THR A 150 0.32 5.81 3.84
CA THR A 150 0.08 7.23 4.15
C THR A 150 -1.10 7.44 5.11
N SER A 151 -2.22 6.72 4.91
CA SER A 151 -3.40 6.86 5.78
C SER A 151 -3.13 6.37 7.21
N GLY A 152 -2.35 5.30 7.38
CA GLY A 152 -1.93 4.81 8.68
C GLY A 152 -0.98 5.79 9.38
N VAL A 153 0.02 6.33 8.67
CA VAL A 153 0.91 7.37 9.22
C VAL A 153 0.11 8.61 9.68
N GLN A 154 -0.93 9.02 8.94
CA GLN A 154 -1.80 10.12 9.36
C GLN A 154 -2.54 9.80 10.67
N ARG A 155 -3.02 8.56 10.85
CA ARG A 155 -3.64 8.10 12.12
C ARG A 155 -2.62 8.12 13.26
N LEU A 156 -1.40 7.62 13.03
CA LEU A 156 -0.32 7.65 14.03
C LEU A 156 -0.03 9.08 14.51
N TYR A 157 0.12 10.05 13.60
CA TYR A 157 0.28 11.46 13.96
C TYR A 157 -0.95 12.01 14.70
N GLY A 158 -2.15 11.51 14.41
CA GLY A 158 -3.36 11.83 15.16
C GLY A 158 -3.23 11.41 16.63
N TRP A 159 -2.86 10.16 16.87
CA TRP A 159 -2.68 9.60 18.23
C TRP A 159 -1.47 10.18 18.96
N GLU A 160 -0.41 10.56 18.27
CA GLU A 160 0.70 11.31 18.86
C GLU A 160 0.22 12.65 19.38
N ARG A 161 -0.52 13.44 18.59
CA ARG A 161 -1.05 14.76 18.99
C ARG A 161 -2.05 14.67 20.13
N SER A 162 -2.87 13.62 20.20
CA SER A 162 -3.83 13.40 21.29
C SER A 162 -3.18 12.79 22.55
N GLY A 163 -1.92 12.31 22.45
CA GLY A 163 -1.23 11.64 23.56
C GLY A 163 -1.68 10.20 23.78
N GLU A 164 -2.32 9.57 22.79
CA GLU A 164 -2.81 8.19 22.88
C GLU A 164 -1.76 7.17 22.43
N LEU A 165 -0.72 7.61 21.70
CA LEU A 165 0.32 6.71 21.21
C LEU A 165 1.12 6.11 22.39
N ALA A 166 1.08 4.77 22.55
CA ALA A 166 1.64 4.07 23.71
C ALA A 166 3.07 3.56 23.51
N PHE A 167 3.58 3.58 22.28
CA PHE A 167 4.92 3.12 21.89
C PHE A 167 5.42 3.87 20.65
N PRO A 168 6.74 3.91 20.39
CA PRO A 168 7.30 4.57 19.20
C PRO A 168 6.84 3.88 17.92
N CYS A 169 6.57 4.67 16.87
CA CYS A 169 6.20 4.15 15.55
C CYS A 169 7.10 4.72 14.46
N MET A 170 7.54 3.86 13.54
CA MET A 170 8.32 4.25 12.37
C MET A 170 7.38 4.47 11.17
N ALA A 171 7.42 5.67 10.59
CA ALA A 171 6.71 6.00 9.35
C ALA A 171 7.49 5.43 8.14
N VAL A 172 7.38 4.12 7.91
CA VAL A 172 8.10 3.47 6.79
C VAL A 172 7.63 4.01 5.44
N ASN A 173 6.33 4.35 5.33
CA ASN A 173 5.80 5.01 4.14
C ASN A 173 6.59 6.26 3.73
N ASP A 174 7.17 7.00 4.70
CA ASP A 174 7.82 8.28 4.44
C ASP A 174 9.32 8.13 4.11
N ALA A 175 9.88 6.90 4.12
CA ALA A 175 11.22 6.63 3.65
C ALA A 175 11.36 6.91 2.14
N CYS A 176 12.50 7.49 1.71
CA CYS A 176 12.73 7.79 0.30
C CYS A 176 12.70 6.54 -0.58
N CYS A 177 13.30 5.44 -0.10
CA CYS A 177 13.27 4.14 -0.78
C CYS A 177 11.88 3.50 -0.83
N LYS A 178 10.92 3.99 -0.05
CA LYS A 178 9.53 3.55 -0.13
C LYS A 178 8.73 4.49 -1.03
N HIS A 179 8.49 5.74 -0.65
CA HIS A 179 7.49 6.56 -1.34
C HIS A 179 7.89 7.04 -2.73
N TYR A 180 9.19 7.21 -3.03
CA TYR A 180 9.61 7.57 -4.39
C TYR A 180 9.36 6.43 -5.39
N PHE A 181 9.45 5.18 -4.96
CA PHE A 181 9.38 4.00 -5.84
C PHE A 181 8.02 3.32 -5.75
N ASP A 182 7.61 2.91 -4.58
CA ASP A 182 6.36 2.20 -4.33
C ASP A 182 5.16 3.08 -4.69
N ASN A 183 5.00 4.24 -4.05
CA ASN A 183 3.85 5.10 -4.27
C ASN A 183 3.82 5.69 -5.69
N THR A 184 4.98 5.90 -6.33
CA THR A 184 5.03 6.46 -7.69
C THR A 184 4.97 5.39 -8.76
N TYR A 185 5.98 4.52 -8.81
CA TYR A 185 6.10 3.53 -9.90
C TYR A 185 5.22 2.32 -9.63
N GLY A 186 5.15 1.84 -8.37
CA GLY A 186 4.31 0.71 -7.99
C GLY A 186 2.83 1.00 -8.23
N THR A 187 2.33 2.10 -7.68
CA THR A 187 0.93 2.52 -7.89
C THR A 187 0.66 2.83 -9.36
N GLY A 188 1.57 3.59 -10.02
CA GLY A 188 1.40 3.95 -11.43
C GLY A 188 1.21 2.72 -12.31
N GLN A 189 2.09 1.74 -12.22
CA GLN A 189 2.02 0.53 -13.04
C GLN A 189 0.81 -0.33 -12.70
N SER A 190 0.60 -0.63 -11.42
CA SER A 190 -0.42 -1.58 -10.98
C SER A 190 -1.85 -1.10 -11.19
N VAL A 191 -2.11 0.21 -11.05
CA VAL A 191 -3.42 0.79 -11.36
C VAL A 191 -3.75 0.63 -12.84
N TRP A 192 -2.79 0.89 -13.73
CA TRP A 192 -3.00 0.72 -15.17
C TRP A 192 -3.09 -0.74 -15.59
N ASP A 193 -2.36 -1.65 -14.95
CA ASP A 193 -2.54 -3.09 -15.15
C ASP A 193 -3.98 -3.49 -14.80
N ALA A 194 -4.49 -3.09 -13.64
CA ALA A 194 -5.85 -3.36 -13.23
C ALA A 194 -6.89 -2.81 -14.22
N ILE A 195 -6.75 -1.54 -14.63
CA ILE A 195 -7.70 -0.88 -15.54
C ILE A 195 -7.71 -1.58 -16.91
N MET A 196 -6.55 -1.79 -17.52
CA MET A 196 -6.45 -2.40 -18.85
C MET A 196 -6.91 -3.86 -18.85
N ARG A 197 -6.51 -4.64 -17.86
CA ARG A 197 -6.90 -6.05 -17.70
C ARG A 197 -8.41 -6.22 -17.49
N THR A 198 -9.00 -5.41 -16.62
CA THR A 198 -10.42 -5.50 -16.29
C THR A 198 -11.31 -5.01 -17.42
N THR A 199 -10.95 -3.89 -18.04
CA THR A 199 -11.79 -3.27 -19.09
C THR A 199 -11.53 -3.82 -20.50
N ASN A 200 -10.27 -4.20 -20.77
CA ASN A 200 -9.78 -4.55 -22.12
C ASN A 200 -10.02 -3.42 -23.14
N LEU A 201 -9.92 -2.16 -22.71
CA LEU A 201 -10.10 -0.98 -23.56
C LEU A 201 -8.76 -0.35 -23.88
N GLN A 202 -8.66 0.27 -25.08
CA GLN A 202 -7.51 1.11 -25.41
C GLN A 202 -7.55 2.41 -24.60
N MET A 203 -6.36 2.92 -24.23
CA MET A 203 -6.22 4.19 -23.52
C MET A 203 -5.80 5.34 -24.46
N ASN A 204 -5.20 5.01 -25.59
CA ASN A 204 -4.79 5.99 -26.59
C ASN A 204 -5.94 6.91 -27.00
N GLY A 205 -5.73 8.21 -26.91
CA GLY A 205 -6.71 9.24 -27.27
C GLY A 205 -7.82 9.49 -26.25
N LYS A 206 -7.94 8.65 -25.20
CA LYS A 206 -8.88 8.92 -24.10
C LYS A 206 -8.41 10.08 -23.23
N THR A 207 -9.36 10.75 -22.61
CA THR A 207 -9.10 11.72 -21.55
C THR A 207 -9.14 11.04 -20.20
N VAL A 208 -8.00 11.03 -19.52
CA VAL A 208 -7.84 10.47 -18.17
C VAL A 208 -7.79 11.60 -17.15
N VAL A 209 -8.66 11.55 -16.17
CA VAL A 209 -8.69 12.49 -15.04
C VAL A 209 -8.05 11.80 -13.83
N VAL A 210 -6.98 12.37 -13.32
CA VAL A 210 -6.29 11.93 -12.10
C VAL A 210 -6.60 12.93 -10.99
N ALA A 211 -7.32 12.49 -9.96
CA ALA A 211 -7.59 13.31 -8.79
C ALA A 211 -6.53 13.07 -7.72
N GLY A 212 -5.81 14.15 -7.37
CA GLY A 212 -4.63 14.13 -6.53
C GLY A 212 -3.33 14.07 -7.33
N TYR A 213 -2.34 14.90 -6.93
CA TYR A 213 -1.02 14.96 -7.58
C TYR A 213 0.12 14.79 -6.57
N GLY A 214 -0.08 13.86 -5.61
CA GLY A 214 0.96 13.29 -4.77
C GLY A 214 1.78 12.25 -5.54
N TYR A 215 2.55 11.44 -4.85
CA TYR A 215 3.39 10.39 -5.47
C TYR A 215 2.56 9.41 -6.32
N CYS A 216 1.46 8.90 -5.81
CA CYS A 216 0.57 7.99 -6.55
C CYS A 216 -0.01 8.66 -7.80
N GLY A 217 -0.59 9.85 -7.65
CA GLY A 217 -1.17 10.58 -8.79
C GLY A 217 -0.16 10.92 -9.87
N LYS A 218 1.08 11.28 -9.50
CA LYS A 218 2.19 11.49 -10.45
C LYS A 218 2.51 10.24 -11.26
N GLY A 219 2.61 9.08 -10.58
CA GLY A 219 2.87 7.81 -11.24
C GLY A 219 1.75 7.41 -12.20
N ILE A 220 0.50 7.52 -11.75
CA ILE A 220 -0.68 7.23 -12.57
C ILE A 220 -0.73 8.14 -13.81
N ALA A 221 -0.51 9.45 -13.63
CA ALA A 221 -0.50 10.44 -14.73
C ALA A 221 0.62 10.17 -15.75
N ALA A 222 1.81 9.81 -15.27
CA ALA A 222 2.97 9.50 -16.12
C ALA A 222 2.72 8.27 -17.00
N ILE A 223 2.16 7.20 -16.45
CA ILE A 223 1.83 5.99 -17.22
C ILE A 223 0.69 6.29 -18.21
N ALA A 224 -0.35 7.03 -17.79
CA ALA A 224 -1.43 7.46 -18.71
C ALA A 224 -0.90 8.19 -19.95
N ARG A 225 0.02 9.15 -19.74
CA ARG A 225 0.71 9.85 -20.84
C ARG A 225 1.52 8.87 -21.69
N GLY A 226 2.22 7.93 -21.08
CA GLY A 226 2.96 6.88 -21.81
C GLY A 226 2.06 5.97 -22.67
N LEU A 227 0.80 5.82 -22.29
CA LEU A 227 -0.24 5.14 -23.06
C LEU A 227 -0.91 6.07 -24.12
N ASN A 228 -0.36 7.26 -24.37
CA ASN A 228 -0.90 8.27 -25.27
C ASN A 228 -2.32 8.75 -24.92
N ALA A 229 -2.67 8.76 -23.63
CA ALA A 229 -3.89 9.39 -23.14
C ALA A 229 -3.67 10.90 -22.94
N GLN A 230 -4.76 11.69 -23.02
CA GLN A 230 -4.79 13.09 -22.61
C GLN A 230 -5.04 13.15 -21.11
N VAL A 231 -4.09 13.71 -20.35
CA VAL A 231 -4.19 13.72 -18.89
C VAL A 231 -4.69 15.08 -18.39
N ILE A 232 -5.67 15.03 -17.51
CA ILE A 232 -6.15 16.13 -16.69
C ILE A 232 -5.87 15.77 -15.23
N VAL A 233 -5.32 16.70 -14.46
CA VAL A 233 -5.11 16.57 -13.02
C VAL A 233 -6.11 17.47 -12.28
N THR A 234 -6.72 16.96 -11.24
CA THR A 234 -7.50 17.76 -10.29
C THR A 234 -6.81 17.71 -8.93
N GLU A 235 -6.59 18.87 -8.32
CA GLU A 235 -5.82 19.00 -7.09
C GLU A 235 -6.33 20.21 -6.27
N VAL A 236 -6.28 20.11 -4.95
CA VAL A 236 -6.68 21.20 -4.04
C VAL A 236 -5.50 22.10 -3.66
N ASP A 237 -4.28 21.57 -3.72
CA ASP A 237 -3.04 22.29 -3.45
C ASP A 237 -2.58 23.03 -4.72
N PRO A 238 -2.54 24.38 -4.73
CA PRO A 238 -2.10 25.13 -5.89
C PRO A 238 -0.64 24.88 -6.28
N ILE A 239 0.23 24.51 -5.33
CA ILE A 239 1.63 24.18 -5.63
C ILE A 239 1.70 22.87 -6.42
N LYS A 240 0.96 21.85 -6.00
CA LYS A 240 0.89 20.58 -6.74
C LYS A 240 0.21 20.75 -8.09
N SER A 241 -0.79 21.63 -8.19
CA SER A 241 -1.43 21.99 -9.47
C SER A 241 -0.42 22.63 -10.45
N ILE A 242 0.45 23.53 -9.96
CA ILE A 242 1.53 24.12 -10.78
C ILE A 242 2.51 23.05 -11.22
N LEU A 243 2.90 22.13 -10.35
CA LEU A 243 3.77 21.00 -10.70
C LEU A 243 3.15 20.16 -11.83
N ALA A 244 1.86 19.85 -11.74
CA ALA A 244 1.16 19.11 -12.78
C ALA A 244 1.21 19.83 -14.13
N VAL A 245 1.02 21.16 -14.14
CA VAL A 245 1.11 21.99 -15.36
C VAL A 245 2.54 21.98 -15.92
N MET A 246 3.56 22.09 -15.07
CA MET A 246 4.97 22.04 -15.50
C MET A 246 5.36 20.65 -16.03
N ASP A 247 4.76 19.58 -15.50
CA ASP A 247 4.92 18.23 -16.03
C ASP A 247 4.15 18.01 -17.36
N GLY A 248 3.47 19.03 -17.87
CA GLY A 248 2.79 19.04 -19.17
C GLY A 248 1.34 18.54 -19.13
N TYR A 249 0.70 18.52 -17.96
CA TYR A 249 -0.71 18.16 -17.83
C TYR A 249 -1.61 19.39 -17.75
N ARG A 250 -2.89 19.19 -18.04
CA ARG A 250 -3.92 20.21 -17.78
C ARG A 250 -4.35 20.10 -16.32
N ALA A 251 -4.40 21.23 -15.61
CA ALA A 251 -4.96 21.28 -14.25
C ALA A 251 -6.29 22.04 -14.27
N MET A 252 -7.33 21.51 -13.63
CA MET A 252 -8.64 22.15 -13.51
C MET A 252 -9.42 21.54 -12.33
N SER A 253 -10.57 22.14 -11.99
CA SER A 253 -11.48 21.60 -10.97
C SER A 253 -12.13 20.28 -11.42
N MET A 254 -12.56 19.43 -10.46
CA MET A 254 -13.30 18.22 -10.78
C MET A 254 -14.63 18.54 -11.51
N ASN A 255 -15.30 19.63 -11.17
CA ASN A 255 -16.53 20.07 -11.86
C ASN A 255 -16.33 20.33 -13.37
N GLU A 256 -15.14 20.79 -13.77
CA GLU A 256 -14.78 20.97 -15.18
C GLU A 256 -14.32 19.66 -15.80
N ALA A 257 -13.46 18.92 -15.11
CA ALA A 257 -12.88 17.66 -15.58
C ALA A 257 -13.94 16.57 -15.79
N ALA A 258 -14.97 16.52 -14.94
CA ALA A 258 -16.06 15.53 -15.02
C ALA A 258 -16.77 15.50 -16.39
N LYS A 259 -16.83 16.65 -17.07
CA LYS A 259 -17.46 16.78 -18.41
C LYS A 259 -16.54 16.23 -19.52
N LEU A 260 -15.26 16.10 -19.27
CA LEU A 260 -14.23 15.82 -20.28
C LEU A 260 -13.66 14.42 -20.19
N GLY A 261 -13.66 13.82 -18.98
CA GLY A 261 -13.02 12.54 -18.70
C GLY A 261 -13.72 11.34 -19.33
N ASP A 262 -12.95 10.37 -19.75
CA ASP A 262 -13.38 9.02 -20.13
C ASP A 262 -13.03 8.01 -19.03
N VAL A 263 -11.91 8.23 -18.31
CA VAL A 263 -11.45 7.44 -17.18
C VAL A 263 -11.07 8.38 -16.04
N PHE A 264 -11.56 8.10 -14.85
CA PHE A 264 -11.30 8.86 -13.63
C PHE A 264 -10.60 7.98 -12.63
N ILE A 265 -9.50 8.46 -12.04
CA ILE A 265 -8.73 7.72 -11.04
C ILE A 265 -8.48 8.64 -9.85
N THR A 266 -8.96 8.25 -8.67
CA THR A 266 -8.76 9.01 -7.43
C THR A 266 -7.56 8.46 -6.66
N ALA A 267 -6.73 9.37 -6.11
CA ALA A 267 -5.51 9.07 -5.34
C ALA A 267 -5.21 10.22 -4.36
N THR A 268 -6.20 10.57 -3.52
CA THR A 268 -6.15 11.77 -2.67
C THR A 268 -6.03 11.49 -1.19
N SER A 269 -6.34 10.26 -0.75
CA SER A 269 -6.53 9.88 0.67
C SER A 269 -7.57 10.75 1.39
N CYS A 270 -8.59 11.24 0.65
CA CYS A 270 -9.70 12.04 1.18
C CYS A 270 -11.03 11.34 0.87
N CYS A 271 -12.12 11.81 1.46
CA CYS A 271 -13.46 11.31 1.14
C CYS A 271 -14.15 12.18 0.08
N ASP A 272 -15.18 11.63 -0.57
CA ASP A 272 -16.14 12.33 -1.45
C ASP A 272 -15.47 13.20 -2.54
N VAL A 273 -14.43 12.69 -3.18
CA VAL A 273 -13.71 13.38 -4.26
C VAL A 273 -14.56 13.36 -5.54
N ILE A 274 -15.20 12.23 -5.84
CA ILE A 274 -16.20 12.11 -6.91
C ILE A 274 -17.56 11.90 -6.29
N ARG A 275 -18.50 12.82 -6.59
CA ARG A 275 -19.83 12.94 -5.97
C ARG A 275 -20.94 12.93 -7.02
N PRO A 276 -22.23 12.86 -6.61
CA PRO A 276 -23.38 12.81 -7.52
C PRO A 276 -23.39 13.91 -8.60
N GLU A 277 -23.03 15.15 -8.25
CA GLU A 277 -22.95 16.25 -9.22
C GLU A 277 -21.93 16.02 -10.35
N HIS A 278 -20.88 15.25 -10.07
CA HIS A 278 -19.89 14.88 -11.08
C HIS A 278 -20.43 13.78 -12.00
N PHE A 279 -21.05 12.73 -11.44
CA PHE A 279 -21.69 11.66 -12.24
C PHE A 279 -22.78 12.21 -13.16
N ALA A 280 -23.52 13.23 -12.70
CA ALA A 280 -24.59 13.86 -13.47
C ALA A 280 -24.11 14.47 -14.79
N VAL A 281 -22.83 14.80 -14.93
CA VAL A 281 -22.26 15.45 -16.12
C VAL A 281 -21.19 14.63 -16.85
N MET A 282 -20.83 13.43 -16.32
CA MET A 282 -19.89 12.52 -16.97
C MET A 282 -20.42 12.00 -18.29
N LYS A 283 -19.53 11.61 -19.18
CA LYS A 283 -19.85 11.00 -20.47
C LYS A 283 -20.49 9.63 -20.28
N ASP A 284 -21.26 9.20 -21.27
CA ASP A 284 -21.69 7.79 -21.37
C ASP A 284 -20.47 6.88 -21.49
N GLY A 285 -20.44 5.80 -20.72
CA GLY A 285 -19.34 4.84 -20.65
C GLY A 285 -18.15 5.32 -19.83
N ALA A 286 -18.24 6.39 -19.05
CA ALA A 286 -17.17 6.84 -18.16
C ALA A 286 -16.82 5.75 -17.15
N ILE A 287 -15.53 5.55 -16.91
CA ILE A 287 -14.98 4.57 -15.95
C ILE A 287 -14.40 5.32 -14.76
N VAL A 288 -14.73 4.88 -13.56
CA VAL A 288 -14.27 5.48 -12.31
C VAL A 288 -13.57 4.41 -11.47
N ALA A 289 -12.33 4.69 -11.06
CA ALA A 289 -11.48 3.78 -10.30
C ALA A 289 -10.87 4.52 -9.10
N ASN A 290 -10.72 3.83 -7.98
CA ASN A 290 -10.05 4.34 -6.80
C ASN A 290 -8.67 3.70 -6.64
N ALA A 291 -7.65 4.51 -6.45
CA ALA A 291 -6.30 4.10 -6.09
C ALA A 291 -5.93 4.51 -4.64
N GLY A 292 -6.86 5.11 -3.90
CA GLY A 292 -6.71 5.39 -2.48
C GLY A 292 -6.93 4.14 -1.63
N HIS A 293 -6.38 4.14 -0.43
CA HIS A 293 -6.41 2.98 0.47
C HIS A 293 -7.83 2.56 0.87
N PHE A 294 -8.71 3.53 1.16
CA PHE A 294 -10.09 3.28 1.54
C PHE A 294 -11.05 3.56 0.38
N ASN A 295 -12.18 2.87 0.34
CA ASN A 295 -13.22 3.00 -0.69
C ASN A 295 -14.17 4.20 -0.46
N ILE A 296 -13.66 5.31 0.07
CA ILE A 296 -14.43 6.51 0.45
C ILE A 296 -14.22 7.71 -0.48
N GLU A 297 -13.27 7.62 -1.42
CA GLU A 297 -12.97 8.73 -2.34
C GLU A 297 -14.07 8.91 -3.41
N ILE A 298 -14.85 7.87 -3.69
CA ILE A 298 -15.91 7.86 -4.68
C ILE A 298 -17.24 7.56 -3.96
N ASP A 299 -18.20 8.47 -4.05
CA ASP A 299 -19.54 8.29 -3.47
C ASP A 299 -20.38 7.29 -4.31
N VAL A 300 -20.09 6.00 -4.13
CA VAL A 300 -20.81 4.90 -4.80
C VAL A 300 -22.27 4.84 -4.36
N GLU A 301 -22.57 5.12 -3.08
CA GLU A 301 -23.97 5.15 -2.59
C GLU A 301 -24.76 6.24 -3.28
N GLY A 302 -24.17 7.43 -3.48
CA GLY A 302 -24.77 8.51 -4.24
C GLY A 302 -25.02 8.12 -5.69
N LEU A 303 -24.06 7.40 -6.32
CA LEU A 303 -24.25 6.87 -7.68
C LEU A 303 -25.36 5.82 -7.73
N GLU A 304 -25.46 4.91 -6.76
CA GLU A 304 -26.54 3.92 -6.67
C GLU A 304 -27.90 4.57 -6.56
N LYS A 305 -28.05 5.61 -5.74
CA LYS A 305 -29.31 6.37 -5.60
C LYS A 305 -29.72 7.09 -6.89
N MET A 306 -28.75 7.48 -7.73
CA MET A 306 -29.00 8.10 -9.04
C MET A 306 -29.36 7.08 -10.12
N ALA A 307 -28.89 5.85 -10.00
CA ALA A 307 -29.02 4.83 -11.05
C ALA A 307 -30.39 4.14 -11.03
N VAL A 308 -30.90 3.80 -12.21
CA VAL A 308 -32.09 2.98 -12.36
C VAL A 308 -31.81 1.47 -12.36
N SER A 309 -30.52 1.10 -12.57
CA SER A 309 -30.06 -0.29 -12.46
C SER A 309 -28.54 -0.35 -12.25
N LYS A 310 -28.07 -1.38 -11.52
CA LYS A 310 -26.67 -1.79 -11.37
C LYS A 310 -26.51 -3.19 -11.98
N LYS A 311 -25.42 -3.41 -12.71
CA LYS A 311 -25.08 -4.72 -13.28
C LYS A 311 -23.58 -4.92 -13.32
N GLU A 312 -23.10 -6.10 -12.94
CA GLU A 312 -21.73 -6.50 -13.21
C GLU A 312 -21.55 -6.73 -14.71
N MET A 313 -20.73 -5.90 -15.34
CA MET A 313 -20.46 -5.93 -16.79
C MET A 313 -19.34 -6.90 -17.13
N ARG A 314 -18.34 -6.99 -16.26
CA ARG A 314 -17.19 -7.92 -16.25
C ARG A 314 -16.78 -8.13 -14.80
N LYS A 315 -15.97 -9.16 -14.51
CA LYS A 315 -15.43 -9.35 -13.16
C LYS A 315 -14.75 -8.04 -12.69
N ASN A 316 -15.17 -7.54 -11.54
CA ASN A 316 -14.69 -6.29 -10.94
C ASN A 316 -15.02 -5.00 -11.74
N LEU A 317 -16.02 -5.03 -12.63
CA LEU A 317 -16.51 -3.85 -13.36
C LEU A 317 -18.03 -3.77 -13.26
N TYR A 318 -18.54 -2.77 -12.57
CA TYR A 318 -19.98 -2.60 -12.33
C TYR A 318 -20.50 -1.38 -13.09
N GLY A 319 -21.53 -1.57 -13.88
CA GLY A 319 -22.20 -0.53 -14.67
C GLY A 319 -23.47 -0.03 -13.97
N TYR A 320 -23.57 1.28 -13.82
CA TYR A 320 -24.70 1.99 -13.24
C TYR A 320 -25.43 2.76 -14.36
N ARG A 321 -26.66 2.35 -14.67
CA ARG A 321 -27.48 3.01 -15.71
C ARG A 321 -28.22 4.19 -15.09
N LEU A 322 -27.96 5.39 -15.59
CA LEU A 322 -28.68 6.60 -15.17
C LEU A 322 -30.05 6.73 -15.88
N PRO A 323 -30.98 7.56 -15.35
CA PRO A 323 -32.31 7.75 -15.95
C PRO A 323 -32.29 8.28 -17.38
N ASP A 324 -31.27 9.04 -17.76
CA ASP A 324 -31.06 9.57 -19.12
C ASP A 324 -30.44 8.54 -20.10
N GLY A 325 -30.18 7.33 -19.64
CA GLY A 325 -29.66 6.23 -20.44
C GLY A 325 -28.15 6.10 -20.43
N ARG A 326 -27.40 7.06 -19.89
CA ARG A 326 -25.94 6.96 -19.75
C ARG A 326 -25.54 5.85 -18.79
N LEU A 327 -24.38 5.23 -19.08
CA LEU A 327 -23.77 4.20 -18.25
C LEU A 327 -22.53 4.81 -17.57
N ILE A 328 -22.45 4.75 -16.25
CA ILE A 328 -21.24 5.02 -15.49
C ILE A 328 -20.72 3.71 -14.94
N CYS A 329 -19.43 3.44 -15.08
CA CYS A 329 -18.82 2.19 -14.63
C CYS A 329 -17.87 2.45 -13.45
N THR A 330 -18.01 1.69 -12.36
CA THR A 330 -17.03 1.67 -11.27
C THR A 330 -16.19 0.40 -11.34
N MET A 331 -14.92 0.52 -11.02
CA MET A 331 -14.04 -0.63 -10.86
C MET A 331 -14.00 -1.07 -9.40
N ALA A 332 -14.19 -2.38 -9.18
CA ALA A 332 -14.16 -3.04 -7.86
C ALA A 332 -15.04 -2.33 -6.80
N ASP A 333 -16.16 -1.72 -7.22
CA ASP A 333 -17.04 -0.88 -6.37
C ASP A 333 -16.27 0.16 -5.54
N ALA A 334 -15.31 0.84 -6.20
CA ALA A 334 -14.40 1.83 -5.62
C ALA A 334 -13.43 1.30 -4.53
N ALA A 335 -13.29 -0.01 -4.37
CA ALA A 335 -12.16 -0.56 -3.62
C ALA A 335 -10.83 -0.20 -4.32
N ILE A 336 -9.71 -0.31 -3.58
CA ILE A 336 -8.37 -0.04 -4.11
C ILE A 336 -8.08 -0.93 -5.33
N VAL A 337 -8.12 -0.31 -6.51
CA VAL A 337 -8.27 -1.03 -7.80
C VAL A 337 -7.10 -1.95 -8.15
N ASN A 338 -5.87 -1.52 -7.87
CA ASN A 338 -4.66 -2.26 -8.20
C ASN A 338 -4.50 -3.56 -7.40
N ILE A 339 -5.18 -3.67 -6.27
CA ILE A 339 -5.18 -4.86 -5.42
C ILE A 339 -6.44 -5.69 -5.64
N ALA A 340 -7.60 -5.04 -5.71
CA ALA A 340 -8.87 -5.75 -5.89
C ALA A 340 -9.04 -6.36 -7.30
N ALA A 341 -8.40 -5.78 -8.32
CA ALA A 341 -8.56 -6.19 -9.73
C ALA A 341 -7.26 -6.60 -10.43
N ALA A 342 -6.10 -6.59 -9.73
CA ALA A 342 -4.80 -7.02 -10.24
C ALA A 342 -3.92 -7.59 -9.11
N ASP A 343 -2.64 -7.82 -9.40
CA ASP A 343 -1.68 -8.45 -8.47
C ASP A 343 -0.95 -7.45 -7.54
N GLY A 344 -1.44 -6.20 -7.45
CA GLY A 344 -0.81 -5.14 -6.67
C GLY A 344 0.50 -4.63 -7.29
N HIS A 345 1.35 -4.03 -6.47
CA HIS A 345 2.60 -3.42 -6.94
C HIS A 345 3.60 -4.46 -7.45
N PRO A 346 4.46 -4.12 -8.44
CA PRO A 346 5.48 -5.03 -8.96
C PRO A 346 6.42 -5.56 -7.89
N VAL A 347 6.84 -6.80 -8.03
CA VAL A 347 7.69 -7.51 -7.05
C VAL A 347 8.98 -6.73 -6.76
N GLU A 348 9.65 -6.25 -7.81
CA GLU A 348 10.93 -5.54 -7.69
C GLU A 348 10.80 -4.16 -7.01
N ILE A 349 9.59 -3.58 -7.01
CA ILE A 349 9.30 -2.35 -6.26
C ILE A 349 9.09 -2.70 -4.79
N MET A 350 8.27 -3.71 -4.48
CA MET A 350 8.00 -4.14 -3.11
C MET A 350 9.24 -4.71 -2.41
N ASP A 351 10.25 -5.15 -3.16
CA ASP A 351 11.58 -5.52 -2.64
C ASP A 351 12.20 -4.42 -1.76
N MET A 352 12.10 -3.15 -2.18
CA MET A 352 12.62 -2.03 -1.38
C MET A 352 11.69 -1.68 -0.22
N SER A 353 10.38 -1.62 -0.43
CA SER A 353 9.41 -1.30 0.63
C SER A 353 9.49 -2.31 1.77
N PHE A 354 9.55 -3.60 1.45
CA PHE A 354 9.66 -4.64 2.47
C PHE A 354 11.05 -4.77 3.08
N ALA A 355 12.10 -4.40 2.35
CA ALA A 355 13.43 -4.21 2.93
C ALA A 355 13.40 -3.10 3.99
N MET A 356 12.72 -1.97 3.71
CA MET A 356 12.56 -0.89 4.70
C MET A 356 11.78 -1.34 5.93
N GLN A 357 10.72 -2.15 5.78
CA GLN A 357 9.99 -2.74 6.91
C GLN A 357 10.89 -3.62 7.78
N ALA A 358 11.67 -4.50 7.17
CA ALA A 358 12.59 -5.38 7.88
C ALA A 358 13.66 -4.59 8.66
N ILE A 359 14.23 -3.55 8.06
CA ILE A 359 15.24 -2.67 8.68
C ILE A 359 14.60 -1.79 9.77
N ALA A 360 13.38 -1.29 9.57
CA ALA A 360 12.66 -0.50 10.56
C ALA A 360 12.34 -1.34 11.83
N ALA A 361 11.90 -2.58 11.65
CA ALA A 361 11.69 -3.50 12.77
C ALA A 361 12.99 -3.76 13.55
N GLU A 362 14.11 -3.95 12.85
CA GLU A 362 15.45 -4.08 13.49
C GLU A 362 15.86 -2.79 14.22
N TYR A 363 15.51 -1.63 13.66
CA TYR A 363 15.81 -0.33 14.30
C TYR A 363 15.02 -0.15 15.61
N ILE A 364 13.73 -0.47 15.62
CA ILE A 364 12.92 -0.45 16.85
C ILE A 364 13.56 -1.37 17.91
N LEU A 365 13.88 -2.60 17.54
CA LEU A 365 14.51 -3.54 18.46
C LEU A 365 15.76 -2.95 19.12
N LYS A 366 16.63 -2.30 18.36
CA LYS A 366 17.90 -1.74 18.85
C LYS A 366 17.73 -0.46 19.66
N ASN A 367 16.69 0.34 19.39
CA ASN A 367 16.63 1.72 19.86
C ASN A 367 15.41 2.06 20.73
N HIS A 368 14.38 1.18 20.83
CA HIS A 368 13.11 1.48 21.52
C HIS A 368 13.27 2.10 22.91
N LYS A 369 14.33 1.71 23.67
CA LYS A 369 14.59 2.26 25.02
C LYS A 369 14.98 3.73 25.03
N ASN A 370 15.40 4.27 23.90
CA ASN A 370 15.83 5.66 23.72
C ASN A 370 14.82 6.49 22.93
N LEU A 371 13.72 5.87 22.48
CA LEU A 371 12.66 6.52 21.73
C LEU A 371 11.49 6.85 22.67
N GLU A 372 10.91 8.02 22.47
CA GLU A 372 9.64 8.43 23.10
C GLU A 372 8.48 7.84 22.32
N ASN A 373 7.28 7.84 22.88
CA ASN A 373 6.05 7.42 22.20
C ASN A 373 5.62 8.45 21.14
N LYS A 374 6.33 8.46 20.02
CA LYS A 374 6.19 9.39 18.89
C LYS A 374 6.29 8.67 17.56
N VAL A 375 5.91 9.37 16.49
CA VAL A 375 6.14 8.93 15.11
C VAL A 375 7.52 9.42 14.66
N TYR A 376 8.32 8.51 14.14
CA TYR A 376 9.68 8.76 13.67
C TYR A 376 9.81 8.46 12.18
N ASN A 377 10.53 9.31 11.48
CA ASN A 377 10.99 8.98 10.13
C ASN A 377 12.10 7.93 10.19
N ILE A 378 12.25 7.17 9.11
CA ILE A 378 13.38 6.26 8.95
C ILE A 378 14.68 7.07 8.92
N PRO A 379 15.73 6.70 9.70
CA PRO A 379 17.02 7.35 9.62
C PRO A 379 17.62 7.28 8.21
N GLU A 380 18.21 8.39 7.75
CA GLU A 380 18.80 8.50 6.40
C GLU A 380 19.81 7.38 6.08
N GLU A 381 20.59 6.96 7.06
CA GLU A 381 21.58 5.88 6.90
C GLU A 381 20.95 4.54 6.55
N GLN A 382 19.72 4.27 7.04
CA GLN A 382 19.02 3.03 6.75
C GLN A 382 18.34 3.08 5.38
N ASP A 383 17.75 4.21 5.04
CA ASP A 383 17.20 4.46 3.71
C ASP A 383 18.30 4.32 2.65
N ARG A 384 19.47 4.93 2.94
CA ARG A 384 20.65 4.83 2.09
C ARG A 384 21.18 3.40 1.96
N TYR A 385 21.20 2.63 3.04
CA TYR A 385 21.61 1.21 3.01
C TYR A 385 20.75 0.38 2.06
N VAL A 386 19.44 0.54 2.10
CA VAL A 386 18.51 -0.14 1.19
C VAL A 386 18.73 0.30 -0.26
N ALA A 387 18.91 1.62 -0.50
CA ALA A 387 19.22 2.16 -1.82
C ALA A 387 20.50 1.58 -2.42
N GLU A 388 21.57 1.46 -1.63
CA GLU A 388 22.85 0.91 -2.05
C GLU A 388 22.73 -0.57 -2.44
N LEU A 389 21.98 -1.37 -1.65
CA LEU A 389 21.70 -2.77 -1.98
C LEU A 389 20.93 -2.89 -3.31
N LYS A 390 19.91 -2.03 -3.50
CA LYS A 390 19.10 -2.05 -4.73
C LYS A 390 19.91 -1.63 -5.96
N LEU A 391 20.70 -0.57 -5.84
CA LEU A 391 21.54 -0.10 -6.93
C LEU A 391 22.59 -1.16 -7.33
N LYS A 392 23.17 -1.85 -6.34
CA LYS A 392 24.07 -2.98 -6.58
C LYS A 392 23.37 -4.13 -7.30
N ALA A 393 22.12 -4.44 -6.92
CA ALA A 393 21.33 -5.48 -7.59
C ALA A 393 21.03 -5.14 -9.07
N PHE A 394 20.89 -3.85 -9.39
CA PHE A 394 20.79 -3.36 -10.76
C PHE A 394 22.12 -3.32 -11.52
N GLY A 395 23.25 -3.65 -10.89
CA GLY A 395 24.58 -3.50 -11.48
C GLY A 395 25.04 -2.04 -11.61
N GLY A 396 24.38 -1.13 -10.92
CA GLY A 396 24.71 0.29 -10.89
C GLY A 396 25.78 0.63 -9.86
N SER A 397 26.30 1.86 -9.96
CA SER A 397 27.24 2.44 -9.01
C SER A 397 26.91 3.93 -8.81
N PHE A 398 27.48 4.53 -7.77
CA PHE A 398 27.34 5.95 -7.49
C PHE A 398 28.71 6.55 -7.09
N ASP A 399 28.85 7.87 -7.27
CA ASP A 399 30.08 8.58 -6.95
C ASP A 399 30.25 8.76 -5.44
N THR A 400 31.51 8.84 -5.01
CA THR A 400 31.88 9.17 -3.63
C THR A 400 32.53 10.54 -3.57
N LEU A 401 32.13 11.34 -2.57
CA LEU A 401 32.72 12.65 -2.35
C LEU A 401 34.18 12.55 -1.89
N SER A 402 35.07 13.31 -2.51
CA SER A 402 36.40 13.52 -2.00
C SER A 402 36.40 14.30 -0.66
N ASP A 403 37.48 14.25 0.10
CA ASP A 403 37.56 14.96 1.38
C ASP A 403 37.42 16.48 1.20
N LYS A 404 37.91 17.04 0.09
CA LYS A 404 37.69 18.45 -0.27
C LYS A 404 36.25 18.78 -0.49
N GLN A 405 35.50 17.90 -1.18
CA GLN A 405 34.07 18.09 -1.41
C GLN A 405 33.25 17.96 -0.12
N LYS A 406 33.59 17.00 0.75
CA LYS A 406 32.98 16.86 2.08
C LYS A 406 33.21 18.11 2.93
N ALA A 407 34.44 18.62 2.99
CA ALA A 407 34.77 19.86 3.71
C ALA A 407 33.98 21.04 3.17
N TYR A 408 33.93 21.22 1.84
CA TYR A 408 33.15 22.31 1.21
C TYR A 408 31.66 22.24 1.57
N LEU A 409 31.06 21.07 1.50
CA LEU A 409 29.64 20.88 1.85
C LEU A 409 29.37 21.05 3.34
N ALA A 410 30.36 20.81 4.21
CA ALA A 410 30.27 21.07 5.65
C ALA A 410 30.48 22.57 5.99
N GLY A 411 30.70 23.44 4.99
CA GLY A 411 30.89 24.89 5.20
C GLY A 411 32.31 25.29 5.57
N HIS A 412 33.32 24.49 5.20
CA HIS A 412 34.72 24.73 5.46
C HIS A 412 35.50 24.99 4.16
#